data_ffe1c3dc7c17d0ea3747ee0aa0738893
#
_entry.id   ffe1c3dc7c17d0ea3747ee0aa0738893
#
_cell.length_a   1.000
_cell.length_b   1.000
_cell.length_c   1.000
_cell.angle_alpha   90.00
_cell.angle_beta   90.00
_cell.angle_gamma   90.00
#
_symmetry.space_group_name_H-M   'P 1'
#
loop_
_entity.id
_entity.type
_entity.pdbx_description
1 polymer ?
#
loop_
_entity_poly.entity_id
_entity_poly.type
_entity_poly.pdbx_seq_one_letter_code
_entity_poly.pdbx_strand_id
1 'polypeptide(L)'
;MENINDITISYEDEGEILVEELGKVILTRGAWTSILFRYRERDRQTGAMGPPKAALRRYQKHNGLFKKRDAINLSVESARTLISTLQQWLDEGLLGAAAEDQ
;
A
#
# COMPACT_ATOMS: atom_id res chain seq x y z
N MET A 1 2.96 19.83 9.53
CA MET A 1 2.18 18.60 9.75
C MET A 1 1.84 17.97 8.42
N GLU A 2 2.10 16.68 8.28
CA GLU A 2 1.82 16.02 7.03
C GLU A 2 0.34 15.70 6.86
N ASN A 3 -0.12 15.74 5.63
CA ASN A 3 -1.47 15.37 5.28
C ASN A 3 -1.42 13.94 4.74
N ILE A 4 -2.39 13.13 5.12
CA ILE A 4 -2.45 11.75 4.67
C ILE A 4 -2.45 11.66 3.14
N ASN A 5 -2.99 12.66 2.47
CA ASN A 5 -3.03 12.65 1.01
C ASN A 5 -1.66 12.92 0.38
N ASP A 6 -0.69 13.39 1.18
CA ASP A 6 0.64 13.67 0.67
C ASP A 6 1.58 12.47 0.81
N ILE A 7 1.15 11.42 1.50
CA ILE A 7 1.97 10.23 1.62
C ILE A 7 2.10 9.58 0.25
N THR A 8 3.31 9.31 -0.18
CA THR A 8 3.53 8.70 -1.49
C THR A 8 4.61 7.62 -1.40
N ILE A 9 4.55 6.67 -2.31
CA ILE A 9 5.58 5.66 -2.43
C ILE A 9 6.67 6.14 -3.41
N SER A 10 6.42 7.24 -4.12
CA SER A 10 7.39 7.76 -5.08
C SER A 10 8.70 8.13 -4.42
N TYR A 11 9.79 7.87 -5.11
CA TYR A 11 11.12 8.16 -4.60
C TYR A 11 12.02 8.62 -5.74
N GLU A 12 12.71 9.73 -5.53
CA GLU A 12 13.58 10.31 -6.52
C GLU A 12 14.95 10.53 -5.89
N ASP A 13 16.00 10.28 -6.64
CA ASP A 13 17.35 10.49 -6.16
C ASP A 13 18.16 11.17 -7.26
N GLU A 14 18.78 12.29 -6.93
CA GLU A 14 19.61 13.05 -7.85
C GLU A 14 18.86 13.36 -9.15
N GLY A 15 17.60 13.72 -9.04
CA GLY A 15 16.78 14.11 -10.19
C GLY A 15 16.23 12.93 -10.99
N GLU A 16 16.54 11.71 -10.58
CA GLU A 16 16.04 10.54 -11.30
C GLU A 16 14.95 9.86 -10.47
N ILE A 17 13.82 9.56 -11.10
CA ILE A 17 12.72 8.89 -10.44
C ILE A 17 13.03 7.40 -10.39
N LEU A 18 13.22 6.87 -9.18
CA LEU A 18 13.53 5.47 -8.98
C LEU A 18 12.29 4.64 -8.69
N VAL A 19 11.29 5.22 -8.02
CA VAL A 19 10.00 4.57 -7.75
C VAL A 19 8.93 5.58 -8.10
N GLU A 20 7.97 5.16 -8.92
CA GLU A 20 6.90 6.06 -9.35
C GLU A 20 5.55 5.51 -8.91
N GLU A 21 4.80 6.31 -8.18
CA GLU A 21 3.44 5.94 -7.77
C GLU A 21 2.50 6.02 -8.97
N LEU A 22 1.74 4.96 -9.18
CA LEU A 22 0.77 4.89 -10.27
C LEU A 22 -0.67 4.89 -9.75
N GLY A 23 -0.88 4.50 -8.51
CA GLY A 23 -2.21 4.49 -7.91
C GLY A 23 -2.10 4.39 -6.41
N LYS A 24 -3.12 4.86 -5.71
CA LYS A 24 -3.09 4.93 -4.26
C LYS A 24 -4.52 4.80 -3.73
N VAL A 25 -4.72 3.87 -2.79
CA VAL A 25 -6.01 3.72 -2.13
C VAL A 25 -5.78 3.64 -0.63
N ILE A 26 -6.41 4.53 0.10
CA ILE A 26 -6.29 4.53 1.56
C ILE A 26 -7.30 3.54 2.13
N LEU A 27 -6.81 2.52 2.83
CA LEU A 27 -7.67 1.49 3.41
C LEU A 27 -8.14 1.88 4.81
N THR A 28 -7.25 2.43 5.63
CA THR A 28 -7.61 2.88 6.97
C THR A 28 -6.96 4.22 7.23
N ARG A 29 -7.62 5.05 8.02
CA ARG A 29 -7.12 6.39 8.38
C ARG A 29 -7.00 6.47 9.88
N GLY A 30 -6.17 7.40 10.35
CA GLY A 30 -5.99 7.66 11.76
C GLY A 30 -4.53 7.66 12.15
N ALA A 31 -4.27 7.42 13.44
CA ALA A 31 -2.89 7.35 13.93
C ALA A 31 -2.14 6.22 13.23
N TRP A 32 -2.84 5.14 12.89
CA TRP A 32 -2.31 4.08 12.04
C TRP A 32 -3.06 4.15 10.72
N THR A 33 -2.34 4.30 9.64
CA THR A 33 -2.90 4.46 8.31
C THR A 33 -2.36 3.37 7.41
N SER A 34 -3.26 2.69 6.69
CA SER A 34 -2.87 1.64 5.76
C SER A 34 -3.22 2.09 4.35
N ILE A 35 -2.28 1.98 3.44
CA ILE A 35 -2.43 2.43 2.06
C ILE A 35 -1.99 1.35 1.11
N LEU A 36 -2.82 1.10 0.08
CA LEU A 36 -2.46 0.21 -0.99
C LEU A 36 -1.95 1.06 -2.14
N PHE A 37 -0.73 0.79 -2.58
CA PHE A 37 -0.11 1.51 -3.68
C PHE A 37 0.05 0.62 -4.90
N ARG A 38 -0.10 1.21 -6.08
CA ARG A 38 0.30 0.61 -7.34
C ARG A 38 1.46 1.47 -7.84
N TYR A 39 2.56 0.86 -8.18
CA TYR A 39 3.78 1.60 -8.48
C TYR A 39 4.66 0.81 -9.44
N ARG A 40 5.72 1.45 -9.93
CA ARG A 40 6.76 0.76 -10.70
C ARG A 40 8.12 1.27 -10.25
N GLU A 41 9.12 0.44 -10.46
CA GLU A 41 10.47 0.73 -10.04
C GLU A 41 11.41 0.71 -11.23
N ARG A 42 12.45 1.52 -11.17
CA ARG A 42 13.48 1.52 -12.19
C ARG A 42 14.44 0.38 -11.96
N ASP A 43 14.73 -0.39 -13.02
CA ASP A 43 15.69 -1.46 -12.97
C ASP A 43 17.08 -0.83 -12.99
N ARG A 44 17.90 -1.19 -12.02
CA ARG A 44 19.23 -0.58 -11.89
C ARG A 44 20.17 -1.03 -12.99
N GLN A 45 19.93 -2.20 -13.56
CA GLN A 45 20.82 -2.73 -14.59
C GLN A 45 20.49 -2.16 -15.97
N THR A 46 19.22 -2.06 -16.29
CA THR A 46 18.80 -1.60 -17.62
C THR A 46 18.46 -0.13 -17.65
N GLY A 47 18.13 0.47 -16.50
CA GLY A 47 17.69 1.85 -16.44
C GLY A 47 16.24 2.03 -16.83
N ALA A 48 15.54 0.97 -17.20
CA ALA A 48 14.16 1.05 -17.63
C ALA A 48 13.22 0.86 -16.44
N MET A 49 12.03 1.46 -16.54
CA MET A 49 11.01 1.24 -15.53
C MET A 49 10.43 -0.16 -15.71
N GLY A 50 10.28 -0.88 -14.61
CA GLY A 50 9.73 -2.23 -14.63
C GLY A 50 8.22 -2.24 -14.71
N PRO A 51 7.61 -3.42 -14.63
CA PRO A 51 6.15 -3.54 -14.71
C PRO A 51 5.48 -3.03 -13.45
N PRO A 52 4.18 -2.70 -13.52
CA PRO A 52 3.45 -2.26 -12.33
C PRO A 52 3.42 -3.33 -11.25
N LYS A 53 3.53 -2.89 -10.02
CA LYS A 53 3.52 -3.74 -8.83
C LYS A 53 2.56 -3.16 -7.81
N ALA A 54 2.21 -3.96 -6.82
CA ALA A 54 1.37 -3.50 -5.73
C ALA A 54 2.08 -3.70 -4.40
N ALA A 55 1.86 -2.78 -3.46
CA ALA A 55 2.39 -2.90 -2.12
C ALA A 55 1.39 -2.34 -1.13
N LEU A 56 1.29 -3.01 0.01
CA LEU A 56 0.48 -2.52 1.11
C LEU A 56 1.42 -1.96 2.15
N ARG A 57 1.24 -0.70 2.52
CA ARG A 57 2.09 -0.04 3.50
C ARG A 57 1.28 0.44 4.68
N ARG A 58 1.87 0.35 5.86
CA ARG A 58 1.25 0.84 7.08
C ARG A 58 2.13 1.94 7.66
N TYR A 59 1.50 3.07 8.01
CA TYR A 59 2.18 4.23 8.56
C TYR A 59 1.62 4.54 9.93
N GLN A 60 2.46 5.07 10.79
CA GLN A 60 2.06 5.54 12.10
C GLN A 60 2.33 7.02 12.19
N LYS A 61 1.34 7.80 12.63
CA LYS A 61 1.49 9.22 12.80
C LYS A 61 2.16 9.50 14.15
N HIS A 62 3.22 10.28 14.12
CA HIS A 62 3.96 10.64 15.33
C HIS A 62 4.46 12.05 15.15
N ASN A 63 4.14 12.93 16.10
CA ASN A 63 4.54 14.35 16.07
C ASN A 63 4.17 15.01 14.74
N GLY A 64 2.98 14.69 14.23
CA GLY A 64 2.50 15.30 13.00
C GLY A 64 3.06 14.73 11.72
N LEU A 65 3.92 13.73 11.82
CA LEU A 65 4.54 13.11 10.65
C LEU A 65 4.14 11.64 10.56
N PHE A 66 3.96 11.15 9.33
CA PHE A 66 3.64 9.75 9.10
C PHE A 66 4.94 9.01 8.82
N LYS A 67 5.19 7.96 9.61
CA LYS A 67 6.38 7.14 9.44
C LYS A 67 5.98 5.76 8.97
N LYS A 68 6.64 5.25 7.93
CA LYS A 68 6.37 3.91 7.44
C LYS A 68 6.83 2.90 8.49
N ARG A 69 5.94 1.99 8.87
CA ARG A 69 6.25 0.95 9.85
C ARG A 69 6.35 -0.41 9.19
N ASP A 70 5.46 -0.71 8.25
CA ASP A 70 5.44 -2.02 7.60
C ASP A 70 5.18 -1.86 6.12
N ALA A 71 5.65 -2.83 5.35
CA ALA A 71 5.37 -2.88 3.93
C ALA A 71 5.32 -4.34 3.48
N ILE A 72 4.32 -4.67 2.67
CA ILE A 72 4.18 -5.99 2.09
C ILE A 72 4.01 -5.80 0.60
N ASN A 73 4.91 -6.42 -0.17
CA ASN A 73 4.79 -6.38 -1.63
C ASN A 73 3.89 -7.52 -2.07
N LEU A 74 2.97 -7.23 -2.98
CA LEU A 74 2.02 -8.22 -3.46
C LEU A 74 2.33 -8.58 -4.91
N SER A 75 2.59 -9.87 -5.15
CA SER A 75 2.72 -10.38 -6.50
C SER A 75 1.32 -10.51 -7.09
N VAL A 76 1.22 -10.69 -8.41
CA VAL A 76 -0.06 -10.90 -9.05
C VAL A 76 -0.75 -12.13 -8.47
N GLU A 77 0.02 -13.19 -8.21
CA GLU A 77 -0.54 -14.42 -7.67
C GLU A 77 -1.04 -14.20 -6.24
N SER A 78 -0.26 -13.53 -5.40
CA SER A 78 -0.67 -13.23 -4.03
C SER A 78 -1.92 -12.35 -4.03
N ALA A 79 -1.99 -11.38 -4.94
CA ALA A 79 -3.15 -10.51 -5.02
C ALA A 79 -4.41 -11.31 -5.40
N ARG A 80 -4.30 -12.24 -6.34
CA ARG A 80 -5.43 -13.07 -6.74
C ARG A 80 -5.92 -13.93 -5.58
N THR A 81 -5.00 -14.55 -4.85
CA THR A 81 -5.34 -15.39 -3.71
C THR A 81 -5.99 -14.54 -2.61
N LEU A 82 -5.44 -13.37 -2.36
CA LEU A 82 -5.96 -12.47 -1.34
C LEU A 82 -7.40 -12.05 -1.67
N ILE A 83 -7.64 -11.65 -2.91
CA ILE A 83 -8.98 -11.23 -3.34
C ILE A 83 -9.98 -12.37 -3.18
N SER A 84 -9.67 -13.55 -3.70
CA SER A 84 -10.61 -14.66 -3.66
C SER A 84 -10.86 -15.16 -2.24
N THR A 85 -9.81 -15.19 -1.43
CA THR A 85 -9.93 -15.67 -0.06
C THR A 85 -10.72 -14.69 0.80
N LEU A 86 -10.40 -13.40 0.71
CA LEU A 86 -11.12 -12.39 1.46
C LEU A 86 -12.59 -12.34 1.05
N GLN A 87 -12.86 -12.45 -0.27
CA GLN A 87 -14.23 -12.43 -0.76
C GLN A 87 -15.02 -13.63 -0.20
N GLN A 88 -14.40 -14.80 -0.20
CA GLN A 88 -15.04 -16.00 0.34
C GLN A 88 -15.34 -15.83 1.83
N TRP A 89 -14.37 -15.34 2.60
CA TRP A 89 -14.56 -15.16 4.03
C TRP A 89 -15.66 -14.14 4.32
N LEU A 90 -15.71 -13.06 3.53
CA LEU A 90 -16.76 -12.06 3.70
C LEU A 90 -18.13 -12.65 3.34
N ASP A 91 -18.21 -13.41 2.26
CA ASP A 91 -19.46 -14.00 1.83
C ASP A 91 -19.99 -15.01 2.84
N GLU A 92 -19.09 -15.69 3.54
CA GLU A 92 -19.47 -16.71 4.51
C GLU A 92 -19.59 -16.15 5.94
N GLY A 93 -19.41 -14.85 6.10
CA GLY A 93 -19.52 -14.22 7.41
C GLY A 93 -18.42 -14.58 8.39
N LEU A 94 -17.23 -14.92 7.84
CA LEU A 94 -16.13 -15.37 8.68
C LEU A 94 -15.20 -14.25 9.14
N LEU A 95 -15.45 -13.00 8.76
CA LEU A 95 -14.65 -11.87 9.21
C LEU A 95 -15.45 -11.04 10.20
N GLY A 96 -14.94 -10.93 11.35
CA GLY A 96 -15.26 -10.09 12.47
C GLY A 96 -16.45 -9.18 12.53
N ALA A 97 -17.40 -9.39 11.67
CA ALA A 97 -18.55 -8.52 11.63
C ALA A 97 -19.27 -8.52 12.94
N ALA A 98 -19.20 -9.59 13.64
CA ALA A 98 -19.88 -9.67 14.89
C ALA A 98 -19.40 -8.61 15.81
N ALA A 99 -18.18 -8.20 15.59
CA ALA A 99 -17.65 -7.23 16.48
C ALA A 99 -18.28 -5.91 16.27
N GLU A 100 -18.95 -5.80 15.15
CA GLU A 100 -19.55 -4.57 14.92
C GLU A 100 -20.83 -4.50 15.45
N ASP A 101 -21.30 -5.49 15.68
CA ASP A 101 -22.54 -5.56 16.08
C ASP A 101 -22.57 -5.21 17.21
N GLN A 102 -22.11 -4.88 17.38
CA GLN A 102 -22.05 -4.61 18.41
C GLN A 102 -21.94 -3.56 18.57
#